data_79f1f2f09e2ca2c44715f9a925446234
#
_entry.id   79f1f2f09e2ca2c44715f9a925446234
#
_cell.length_a   1.000
_cell.length_b   1.000
_cell.length_c   1.000
_cell.angle_alpha   90.00
_cell.angle_beta   90.00
_cell.angle_gamma   90.00
#
_symmetry.space_group_name_H-M   'P 1'
#
loop_
_entity.id
_entity.type
_entity.pdbx_description
1 polymer ?
#
loop_
_entity_poly.entity_id
_entity_poly.type
_entity_poly.pdbx_seq_one_letter_code
_entity_poly.pdbx_strand_id
1 'polypeptide(L)'
;SQKKYGYFTSEKEDYNRIIETLGLKGKTRHPLTFLLEAADDIAYSVSDIEDGHKLGIITLDRIKRTFSTHDCPGELVGLKKYESNMDLYVRLLRIKCQSKMLIKTTKEYNRRINEIIEGDFDSEILKVSEASKLRDVFKELSVYNFSNIKVLKCELLGQEVLSYLLNTFYNAL
;
A
#
# COMPACT_ATOMS: atom_id res chain seq x y z
N SER A 1 2.57 -7.30 15.00
CA SER A 1 3.75 -6.44 14.91
C SER A 1 3.41 -5.01 15.33
N GLN A 2 4.16 -4.47 16.30
CA GLN A 2 3.98 -3.12 16.85
C GLN A 2 4.49 -2.00 15.91
N LYS A 3 4.48 -2.21 14.61
CA LYS A 3 5.18 -1.33 13.67
C LYS A 3 4.43 -0.06 13.26
N LYS A 4 3.16 0.10 13.61
CA LYS A 4 2.32 1.16 13.01
C LYS A 4 1.46 1.94 14.00
N TYR A 5 1.81 2.00 15.27
CA TYR A 5 1.19 2.96 16.16
C TYR A 5 2.25 3.71 16.96
N GLY A 6 1.95 4.93 17.25
CA GLY A 6 2.81 5.78 18.05
C GLY A 6 2.05 7.03 18.46
N TYR A 7 2.63 7.72 19.42
CA TYR A 7 2.17 9.00 19.91
C TYR A 7 3.39 9.81 20.36
N PHE A 8 3.31 11.11 20.33
CA PHE A 8 4.32 11.95 20.95
C PHE A 8 4.25 11.82 22.47
N THR A 9 5.36 11.99 23.17
CA THR A 9 5.41 11.87 24.64
C THR A 9 4.36 12.74 25.34
N SER A 10 4.06 13.92 24.76
CA SER A 10 3.00 14.82 25.22
C SER A 10 1.58 14.29 25.08
N GLU A 11 1.35 13.29 24.22
CA GLU A 11 0.03 12.72 23.91
C GLU A 11 -0.23 11.40 24.64
N LYS A 12 0.66 10.99 25.53
CA LYS A 12 0.57 9.70 26.22
C LYS A 12 -0.73 9.53 27.00
N GLU A 13 -1.19 10.58 27.65
CA GLU A 13 -2.43 10.55 28.46
C GLU A 13 -3.66 10.39 27.54
N ASP A 14 -3.70 11.12 26.45
CA ASP A 14 -4.77 11.02 25.44
C ASP A 14 -4.80 9.62 24.82
N TYR A 15 -3.64 9.08 24.47
CA TYR A 15 -3.52 7.72 23.97
C TYR A 15 -4.08 6.69 24.95
N ASN A 16 -3.70 6.76 26.22
CA ASN A 16 -4.20 5.85 27.25
C ASN A 16 -5.71 5.96 27.43
N ARG A 17 -6.26 7.18 27.45
CA ARG A 17 -7.70 7.43 27.53
C ARG A 17 -8.46 6.82 26.35
N ILE A 18 -7.91 6.91 25.13
CA ILE A 18 -8.50 6.27 23.94
C ILE A 18 -8.52 4.75 24.10
N ILE A 19 -7.41 4.14 24.48
CA ILE A 19 -7.29 2.69 24.67
C ILE A 19 -8.30 2.19 25.71
N GLU A 20 -8.43 2.88 26.84
CA GLU A 20 -9.40 2.55 27.90
C GLU A 20 -10.84 2.70 27.42
N THR A 21 -11.17 3.82 26.76
CA THR A 21 -12.51 4.09 26.23
C THR A 21 -12.95 3.05 25.22
N LEU A 22 -12.03 2.58 24.37
CA LEU A 22 -12.30 1.55 23.35
C LEU A 22 -12.22 0.12 23.90
N GLY A 23 -11.85 -0.06 25.18
CA GLY A 23 -11.71 -1.37 25.80
C GLY A 23 -10.61 -2.24 25.17
N LEU A 24 -9.64 -1.65 24.51
CA LEU A 24 -8.54 -2.38 23.89
C LEU A 24 -7.57 -2.90 24.94
N LYS A 25 -7.36 -4.22 24.97
CA LYS A 25 -6.49 -4.87 25.96
C LYS A 25 -5.20 -5.36 25.32
N GLY A 26 -4.09 -5.10 25.98
CA GLY A 26 -2.78 -5.63 25.57
C GLY A 26 -2.38 -5.15 24.17
N LYS A 27 -2.28 -6.09 23.23
CA LYS A 27 -1.90 -5.83 21.83
C LYS A 27 -3.09 -5.78 20.88
N THR A 28 -4.31 -5.82 21.40
CA THR A 28 -5.52 -5.80 20.56
C THR A 28 -5.58 -4.49 19.77
N ARG A 29 -5.78 -4.61 18.48
CA ARG A 29 -5.88 -3.48 17.54
C ARG A 29 -7.36 -3.18 17.30
N HIS A 30 -7.69 -1.91 17.15
CA HIS A 30 -9.05 -1.53 16.76
C HIS A 30 -9.41 -2.16 15.40
N PRO A 31 -10.60 -2.78 15.24
CA PRO A 31 -10.98 -3.47 14.00
C PRO A 31 -10.80 -2.65 12.73
N LEU A 32 -11.13 -1.35 12.75
CA LEU A 32 -10.98 -0.48 11.59
C LEU A 32 -9.52 -0.26 11.15
N THR A 33 -8.53 -0.53 12.03
CA THR A 33 -7.11 -0.41 11.68
C THR A 33 -6.73 -1.37 10.55
N PHE A 34 -7.31 -2.56 10.53
CA PHE A 34 -7.07 -3.56 9.48
C PHE A 34 -7.59 -3.11 8.11
N LEU A 35 -8.74 -2.41 8.10
CA LEU A 35 -9.28 -1.83 6.86
C LEU A 35 -8.45 -0.63 6.40
N LEU A 36 -8.01 0.23 7.32
CA LEU A 36 -7.17 1.37 7.00
C LEU A 36 -5.84 0.93 6.39
N GLU A 37 -5.17 -0.06 7.00
CA GLU A 37 -3.93 -0.62 6.46
C GLU A 37 -4.12 -1.24 5.08
N ALA A 38 -5.21 -1.99 4.89
CA ALA A 38 -5.50 -2.58 3.60
C ALA A 38 -5.81 -1.53 2.53
N ALA A 39 -6.52 -0.47 2.87
CA ALA A 39 -6.83 0.64 1.96
C ALA A 39 -5.55 1.39 1.56
N ASP A 40 -4.67 1.64 2.52
CA ASP A 40 -3.36 2.26 2.32
C ASP A 40 -2.49 1.40 1.37
N ASP A 41 -2.32 0.12 1.67
CA ASP A 41 -1.57 -0.83 0.82
C ASP A 41 -2.12 -0.88 -0.61
N ILE A 42 -3.44 -0.91 -0.79
CA ILE A 42 -4.07 -0.95 -2.12
C ILE A 42 -3.83 0.37 -2.86
N ALA A 43 -4.05 1.52 -2.20
CA ALA A 43 -3.92 2.83 -2.83
C ALA A 43 -2.48 3.08 -3.31
N TYR A 44 -1.50 2.86 -2.44
CA TYR A 44 -0.09 3.06 -2.79
C TYR A 44 0.39 2.09 -3.87
N SER A 45 0.10 0.80 -3.72
CA SER A 45 0.56 -0.21 -4.68
C SER A 45 0.16 0.10 -6.12
N VAL A 46 -1.08 0.52 -6.32
CA VAL A 46 -1.58 0.79 -7.68
C VAL A 46 -1.12 2.14 -8.22
N SER A 47 -0.89 3.15 -7.34
CA SER A 47 -0.36 4.46 -7.74
C SER A 47 1.08 4.36 -8.20
N ASP A 48 1.89 3.55 -7.55
CA ASP A 48 3.30 3.32 -7.91
C ASP A 48 3.47 2.88 -9.37
N ILE A 49 2.51 2.13 -9.93
CA ILE A 49 2.58 1.70 -11.31
C ILE A 49 2.33 2.84 -12.29
N GLU A 50 1.37 3.73 -11.99
CA GLU A 50 1.15 4.92 -12.82
C GLU A 50 2.39 5.82 -12.83
N ASP A 51 2.98 6.04 -11.66
CA ASP A 51 4.17 6.88 -11.55
C ASP A 51 5.39 6.22 -12.21
N GLY A 52 5.58 4.92 -12.03
CA GLY A 52 6.62 4.18 -12.72
C GLY A 52 6.46 4.17 -14.23
N HIS A 53 5.23 4.14 -14.72
CA HIS A 53 4.95 4.31 -16.15
C HIS A 53 5.32 5.71 -16.64
N LYS A 54 4.86 6.78 -15.97
CA LYS A 54 5.20 8.17 -16.32
C LYS A 54 6.71 8.42 -16.34
N LEU A 55 7.45 7.78 -15.44
CA LEU A 55 8.92 7.85 -15.39
C LEU A 55 9.61 6.97 -16.46
N GLY A 56 8.85 6.20 -17.24
CA GLY A 56 9.38 5.27 -18.25
C GLY A 56 10.06 4.02 -17.66
N ILE A 57 9.80 3.72 -16.37
CA ILE A 57 10.36 2.57 -15.65
C ILE A 57 9.50 1.32 -15.89
N ILE A 58 8.19 1.47 -15.82
CA ILE A 58 7.21 0.38 -15.98
C ILE A 58 6.78 0.30 -17.45
N THR A 59 7.20 -0.77 -18.10
CA THR A 59 6.86 -1.07 -19.50
C THR A 59 5.78 -2.15 -19.57
N LEU A 60 5.11 -2.24 -20.74
CA LEU A 60 4.11 -3.28 -20.99
C LEU A 60 4.68 -4.70 -20.82
N ASP A 61 5.90 -4.95 -21.31
CA ASP A 61 6.55 -6.25 -21.16
C ASP A 61 6.81 -6.60 -19.71
N ARG A 62 7.23 -5.63 -18.91
CA ARG A 62 7.44 -5.81 -17.47
C ARG A 62 6.13 -6.16 -16.77
N ILE A 63 5.04 -5.42 -17.06
CA ILE A 63 3.71 -5.73 -16.53
C ILE A 63 3.32 -7.16 -16.90
N LYS A 64 3.37 -7.53 -18.19
CA LYS A 64 2.98 -8.86 -18.64
C LYS A 64 3.78 -9.98 -17.98
N ARG A 65 5.10 -9.82 -17.84
CA ARG A 65 5.96 -10.80 -17.16
C ARG A 65 5.58 -10.95 -15.68
N THR A 66 5.50 -9.84 -14.95
CA THR A 66 5.20 -9.92 -13.51
C THR A 66 3.83 -10.52 -13.24
N PHE A 67 2.81 -10.15 -14.02
CA PHE A 67 1.49 -10.79 -13.89
C PHE A 67 1.51 -12.29 -14.21
N SER A 68 2.34 -12.73 -15.15
CA SER A 68 2.51 -14.16 -15.47
C SER A 68 3.27 -14.90 -14.37
N THR A 69 4.34 -14.31 -13.83
CA THR A 69 5.14 -14.91 -12.75
C THR A 69 4.29 -15.19 -11.49
N HIS A 70 3.34 -14.32 -11.18
CA HIS A 70 2.44 -14.48 -10.03
C HIS A 70 1.13 -15.22 -10.37
N ASP A 71 1.06 -15.86 -11.52
CA ASP A 71 -0.14 -16.59 -11.95
C ASP A 71 -1.42 -15.72 -11.98
N CYS A 72 -1.26 -14.47 -12.43
CA CYS A 72 -2.34 -13.49 -12.56
C CYS A 72 -2.59 -12.98 -14.00
N PRO A 73 -2.30 -13.74 -15.08
CA PRO A 73 -2.44 -13.22 -16.45
C PRO A 73 -3.88 -12.89 -16.82
N GLY A 74 -4.86 -13.52 -16.15
CA GLY A 74 -6.28 -13.25 -16.33
C GLY A 74 -6.68 -11.81 -16.05
N GLU A 75 -5.90 -11.08 -15.26
CA GLU A 75 -6.17 -9.66 -14.97
C GLU A 75 -5.88 -8.76 -16.17
N LEU A 76 -5.05 -9.20 -17.10
CA LEU A 76 -4.72 -8.48 -18.33
C LEU A 76 -5.74 -8.74 -19.45
N VAL A 77 -6.63 -9.72 -19.28
CA VAL A 77 -7.68 -10.03 -20.26
C VAL A 77 -8.61 -8.83 -20.43
N GLY A 78 -8.89 -8.49 -21.68
CA GLY A 78 -9.71 -7.34 -22.06
C GLY A 78 -8.93 -6.02 -22.20
N LEU A 79 -7.67 -5.95 -21.72
CA LEU A 79 -6.82 -4.77 -21.85
C LEU A 79 -5.98 -4.77 -23.13
N LYS A 80 -5.84 -5.92 -23.82
CA LYS A 80 -5.02 -6.08 -25.03
C LYS A 80 -5.31 -5.01 -26.10
N LYS A 81 -6.57 -4.64 -26.29
CA LYS A 81 -6.97 -3.61 -27.28
C LYS A 81 -6.46 -2.20 -26.99
N TYR A 82 -5.94 -1.96 -25.79
CA TYR A 82 -5.39 -0.67 -25.38
C TYR A 82 -3.86 -0.63 -25.35
N GLU A 83 -3.17 -1.68 -25.80
CA GLU A 83 -1.69 -1.77 -25.79
C GLU A 83 -1.00 -0.69 -26.64
N SER A 84 -1.69 -0.13 -27.64
CA SER A 84 -1.20 1.00 -28.43
C SER A 84 -1.27 2.35 -27.67
N ASN A 85 -2.02 2.43 -26.57
CA ASN A 85 -2.11 3.60 -25.72
C ASN A 85 -1.80 3.17 -24.27
N MET A 86 -0.52 3.25 -23.92
CA MET A 86 -0.01 2.73 -22.66
C MET A 86 -0.56 3.49 -21.44
N ASP A 87 -0.82 4.79 -21.54
CA ASP A 87 -1.43 5.58 -20.48
C ASP A 87 -2.83 5.06 -20.12
N LEU A 88 -3.63 4.84 -21.16
CA LEU A 88 -4.97 4.27 -20.98
C LEU A 88 -4.91 2.84 -20.48
N TYR A 89 -3.97 2.04 -20.98
CA TYR A 89 -3.77 0.67 -20.52
C TYR A 89 -3.48 0.60 -19.03
N VAL A 90 -2.51 1.37 -18.55
CA VAL A 90 -2.10 1.40 -17.14
C VAL A 90 -3.24 1.92 -16.26
N ARG A 91 -3.94 2.96 -16.69
CA ARG A 91 -5.09 3.51 -15.97
C ARG A 91 -6.21 2.48 -15.80
N LEU A 92 -6.57 1.76 -16.87
CA LEU A 92 -7.61 0.73 -16.81
C LEU A 92 -7.18 -0.49 -15.99
N LEU A 93 -5.91 -0.89 -16.10
CA LEU A 93 -5.32 -1.94 -15.28
C LEU A 93 -5.43 -1.58 -13.79
N ARG A 94 -5.03 -0.35 -13.44
CA ARG A 94 -5.15 0.17 -12.08
C ARG A 94 -6.58 0.05 -11.56
N ILE A 95 -7.56 0.61 -12.28
CA ILE A 95 -8.97 0.60 -11.87
C ILE A 95 -9.46 -0.82 -11.65
N LYS A 96 -9.18 -1.73 -12.58
CA LYS A 96 -9.60 -3.13 -12.52
C LYS A 96 -9.00 -3.84 -11.31
N CYS A 97 -7.69 -3.72 -11.11
CA CYS A 97 -6.98 -4.40 -10.02
C CYS A 97 -7.32 -3.82 -8.66
N GLN A 98 -7.41 -2.50 -8.54
CA GLN A 98 -7.83 -1.82 -7.32
C GLN A 98 -9.22 -2.27 -6.88
N SER A 99 -10.19 -2.26 -7.79
CA SER A 99 -11.56 -2.72 -7.51
C SER A 99 -11.58 -4.18 -7.05
N LYS A 100 -10.81 -5.04 -7.71
CA LYS A 100 -10.73 -6.45 -7.33
C LYS A 100 -10.12 -6.64 -5.94
N MET A 101 -9.02 -5.94 -5.65
CA MET A 101 -8.39 -5.99 -4.33
C MET A 101 -9.34 -5.50 -3.24
N LEU A 102 -10.03 -4.39 -3.44
CA LEU A 102 -11.02 -3.87 -2.49
C LEU A 102 -12.13 -4.89 -2.19
N ILE A 103 -12.76 -5.46 -3.22
CA ILE A 103 -13.84 -6.43 -3.06
C ILE A 103 -13.36 -7.67 -2.29
N LYS A 104 -12.19 -8.23 -2.68
CA LYS A 104 -11.67 -9.45 -2.04
C LYS A 104 -11.21 -9.21 -0.61
N THR A 105 -10.62 -8.07 -0.34
CA THR A 105 -10.20 -7.66 1.01
C THR A 105 -11.39 -7.44 1.93
N THR A 106 -12.43 -6.75 1.46
CA THR A 106 -13.66 -6.53 2.24
C THR A 106 -14.36 -7.86 2.55
N LYS A 107 -14.40 -8.79 1.59
CA LYS A 107 -14.96 -10.13 1.82
C LYS A 107 -14.18 -10.88 2.91
N GLU A 108 -12.85 -10.83 2.86
CA GLU A 108 -12.00 -11.49 3.86
C GLU A 108 -12.12 -10.84 5.23
N TYR A 109 -12.19 -9.50 5.31
CA TYR A 109 -12.44 -8.79 6.55
C TYR A 109 -13.76 -9.23 7.21
N ASN A 110 -14.84 -9.26 6.44
CA ASN A 110 -16.15 -9.69 6.96
C ASN A 110 -16.11 -11.16 7.42
N ARG A 111 -15.37 -12.02 6.74
CA ARG A 111 -15.22 -13.42 7.14
C ARG A 111 -14.51 -13.58 8.49
N ARG A 112 -13.55 -12.68 8.78
CA ARG A 112 -12.73 -12.72 9.99
C ARG A 112 -13.15 -11.74 11.07
N ILE A 113 -14.31 -11.11 10.93
CA ILE A 113 -14.72 -10.01 11.83
C ILE A 113 -14.76 -10.45 13.30
N ASN A 114 -15.17 -11.66 13.60
CA ASN A 114 -15.20 -12.18 14.98
C ASN A 114 -13.79 -12.39 15.53
N GLU A 115 -12.87 -13.00 14.77
CA GLU A 115 -11.45 -13.16 15.15
C GLU A 115 -10.80 -11.80 15.40
N ILE A 116 -11.15 -10.78 14.59
CA ILE A 116 -10.63 -9.42 14.72
C ILE A 116 -11.14 -8.74 15.98
N ILE A 117 -12.44 -8.86 16.29
CA ILE A 117 -13.07 -8.27 17.46
C ILE A 117 -12.55 -8.94 18.74
N GLU A 118 -12.36 -10.25 18.74
CA GLU A 118 -11.81 -11.02 19.85
C GLU A 118 -10.31 -10.77 20.07
N GLY A 119 -9.62 -10.20 19.07
CA GLY A 119 -8.19 -9.90 19.12
C GLY A 119 -7.28 -11.06 18.74
N ASP A 120 -7.84 -12.12 18.20
CA ASP A 120 -7.14 -13.35 17.80
C ASP A 120 -6.52 -13.26 16.41
N PHE A 121 -6.89 -12.23 15.65
CA PHE A 121 -6.33 -11.98 14.32
C PHE A 121 -5.16 -10.99 14.36
N ASP A 122 -3.96 -11.42 13.96
CA ASP A 122 -2.73 -10.60 13.92
C ASP A 122 -2.02 -10.68 12.55
N SER A 123 -2.77 -10.51 11.46
CA SER A 123 -2.21 -10.51 10.11
C SER A 123 -2.76 -9.33 9.28
N GLU A 124 -2.19 -9.11 8.11
CA GLU A 124 -2.67 -8.11 7.15
C GLU A 124 -3.84 -8.72 6.34
N ILE A 125 -5.01 -8.09 6.35
CA ILE A 125 -6.21 -8.60 5.67
C ILE A 125 -5.97 -8.81 4.17
N LEU A 126 -5.33 -7.86 3.50
CA LEU A 126 -5.04 -7.97 2.08
C LEU A 126 -4.13 -9.17 1.77
N LYS A 127 -3.16 -9.45 2.64
CA LYS A 127 -2.20 -10.56 2.48
C LYS A 127 -2.85 -11.94 2.60
N VAL A 128 -3.87 -12.08 3.44
CA VAL A 128 -4.58 -13.35 3.64
C VAL A 128 -5.82 -13.49 2.76
N SER A 129 -6.18 -12.44 2.01
CA SER A 129 -7.31 -12.45 1.10
C SER A 129 -7.01 -13.19 -0.21
N GLU A 130 -8.05 -13.47 -0.98
CA GLU A 130 -7.92 -13.98 -2.35
C GLU A 130 -7.21 -13.00 -3.32
N ALA A 131 -6.88 -11.79 -2.88
CA ALA A 131 -6.14 -10.80 -3.65
C ALA A 131 -4.63 -10.80 -3.33
N SER A 132 -4.14 -11.70 -2.48
CA SER A 132 -2.73 -11.74 -2.06
C SER A 132 -1.76 -11.81 -3.24
N LYS A 133 -2.02 -12.70 -4.21
CA LYS A 133 -1.19 -12.79 -5.44
C LYS A 133 -1.15 -11.48 -6.21
N LEU A 134 -2.28 -10.80 -6.32
CA LEU A 134 -2.37 -9.51 -7.00
C LEU A 134 -1.57 -8.43 -6.25
N ARG A 135 -1.66 -8.41 -4.92
CA ARG A 135 -0.79 -7.57 -4.08
C ARG A 135 0.69 -7.82 -4.35
N ASP A 136 1.10 -9.08 -4.46
CA ASP A 136 2.51 -9.45 -4.69
C ASP A 136 3.00 -9.00 -6.08
N VAL A 137 2.14 -9.05 -7.12
CA VAL A 137 2.42 -8.45 -8.44
C VAL A 137 2.76 -6.97 -8.30
N PHE A 138 1.92 -6.22 -7.60
CA PHE A 138 2.11 -4.78 -7.43
C PHE A 138 3.36 -4.46 -6.60
N LYS A 139 3.64 -5.25 -5.55
CA LYS A 139 4.87 -5.11 -4.77
C LYS A 139 6.13 -5.33 -5.60
N GLU A 140 6.14 -6.36 -6.45
CA GLU A 140 7.28 -6.60 -7.34
C GLU A 140 7.47 -5.44 -8.32
N LEU A 141 6.38 -4.93 -8.91
CA LEU A 141 6.44 -3.78 -9.81
C LEU A 141 6.96 -2.52 -9.10
N SER A 142 6.54 -2.27 -7.86
CA SER A 142 7.02 -1.12 -7.07
C SER A 142 8.53 -1.18 -6.79
N VAL A 143 9.11 -2.38 -6.62
CA VAL A 143 10.57 -2.53 -6.44
C VAL A 143 11.35 -1.91 -7.61
N TYR A 144 10.86 -2.03 -8.84
CA TYR A 144 11.51 -1.41 -10.00
C TYR A 144 11.51 0.11 -9.93
N ASN A 145 10.48 0.73 -9.34
CA ASN A 145 10.44 2.17 -9.13
C ASN A 145 11.47 2.59 -8.09
N PHE A 146 11.41 1.99 -6.91
CA PHE A 146 12.27 2.36 -5.77
C PHE A 146 13.76 2.07 -6.00
N SER A 147 14.09 1.08 -6.82
CA SER A 147 15.48 0.78 -7.19
C SER A 147 16.00 1.58 -8.39
N ASN A 148 15.16 2.42 -9.01
CA ASN A 148 15.56 3.18 -10.18
C ASN A 148 16.41 4.39 -9.81
N ILE A 149 17.51 4.60 -10.53
CA ILE A 149 18.47 5.70 -10.26
C ILE A 149 17.80 7.09 -10.29
N LYS A 150 16.78 7.30 -11.11
CA LYS A 150 16.05 8.57 -11.16
C LYS A 150 15.31 8.84 -9.86
N VAL A 151 14.64 7.81 -9.30
CA VAL A 151 13.92 7.90 -8.04
C VAL A 151 14.90 8.10 -6.88
N LEU A 152 15.95 7.27 -6.81
CA LEU A 152 16.97 7.38 -5.78
C LEU A 152 17.65 8.77 -5.75
N LYS A 153 17.92 9.37 -6.91
CA LYS A 153 18.44 10.75 -6.97
C LYS A 153 17.46 11.78 -6.41
N CYS A 154 16.16 11.63 -6.71
CA CYS A 154 15.13 12.51 -6.16
C CYS A 154 15.00 12.35 -4.63
N GLU A 155 15.07 11.13 -4.13
CA GLU A 155 15.03 10.87 -2.68
C GLU A 155 16.23 11.47 -1.95
N LEU A 156 17.45 11.29 -2.47
CA LEU A 156 18.64 11.88 -1.89
C LEU A 156 18.58 13.42 -1.90
N LEU A 157 18.17 14.02 -3.02
CA LEU A 157 17.98 15.47 -3.09
C LEU A 157 16.91 15.94 -2.10
N GLY A 158 15.80 15.24 -2.00
CA GLY A 158 14.72 15.52 -1.05
C GLY A 158 15.22 15.48 0.41
N GLN A 159 16.02 14.48 0.76
CA GLN A 159 16.64 14.37 2.08
C GLN A 159 17.53 15.58 2.41
N GLU A 160 18.39 15.99 1.47
CA GLU A 160 19.27 17.16 1.64
C GLU A 160 18.47 18.45 1.82
N VAL A 161 17.47 18.69 0.96
CA VAL A 161 16.61 19.88 1.03
C VAL A 161 15.84 19.93 2.35
N LEU A 162 15.21 18.83 2.75
CA LEU A 162 14.46 18.77 4.00
C LEU A 162 15.37 18.96 5.22
N SER A 163 16.53 18.34 5.24
CA SER A 163 17.51 18.51 6.32
C SER A 163 17.98 19.95 6.43
N TYR A 164 18.26 20.59 5.30
CA TYR A 164 18.64 22.01 5.27
C TYR A 164 17.51 22.92 5.81
N LEU A 165 16.29 22.74 5.35
CA LEU A 165 15.14 23.53 5.80
C LEU A 165 14.88 23.34 7.30
N LEU A 166 14.87 22.10 7.78
CA LEU A 166 14.65 21.82 9.21
C LEU A 166 15.71 22.48 10.07
N ASN A 167 16.99 22.36 9.72
CA ASN A 167 18.08 22.99 10.46
C ASN A 167 17.97 24.52 10.42
N THR A 168 17.62 25.09 9.26
CA THR A 168 17.47 26.54 9.12
C THR A 168 16.36 27.07 10.01
N PHE A 169 15.18 26.44 10.00
CA PHE A 169 14.05 26.86 10.84
C PHE A 169 14.32 26.61 12.32
N TYR A 170 14.91 25.47 12.66
CA TYR A 170 15.23 25.16 14.06
C TYR A 170 16.22 26.15 14.68
N ASN A 171 17.22 26.57 13.92
CA ASN A 171 18.22 27.55 14.40
C ASN A 171 17.70 29.00 14.40
N ALA A 172 16.54 29.26 13.76
CA ALA A 172 15.93 30.58 13.75
C ALA A 172 14.88 30.79 14.90
N LEU A 173 14.54 29.69 15.63
CA LEU A 173 13.69 29.70 16.83
C LEU A 173 14.48 29.96 18.08
#